data_fe95b0ef9b314b8f2f4b9d2592860671
#
_entry.id   fe95b0ef9b314b8f2f4b9d2592860671
#
_cell.length_a   1.000
_cell.length_b   1.000
_cell.length_c   1.000
_cell.angle_alpha   90.00
_cell.angle_beta   90.00
_cell.angle_gamma   90.00
#
_symmetry.space_group_name_H-M   'P 1'
#
loop_
_entity.id
_entity.type
_entity.pdbx_description
1 polymer ?
#
loop_
_entity_poly.entity_id
_entity_poly.type
_entity_poly.pdbx_seq_one_letter_code
_entity_poly.pdbx_strand_id
1 'polypeptide(L)'
;MSSTEWWRSAAIYQVYVRSFADGNGDGTGDLAGVRARLPYLAELGVDALWFTPWYLSPLADGGYDVADYRAIDPAFGTLGEAEKLMTEAQELGLRCIVDIVPNHVSDQHTWFRAALAAGPGSPERELFHFRPYSEQPPNDWVGEFGGVPWSRAPDGEWYLHLFAPEQPDLNWSHPKVRREHEEVLRFWFERGAAGVRIDSAALLAKADGLPPMDHARPHPFHDRPELHEIYRSWRRIADAYGAALIGEIWLPDAERFARYLRPDELHTAFNFDFLSRPWDPAQLWESIDLTLTTHAPVGAPATWVLANHDVTRTVTRYGRADDTGFAFERKRFGVPTDLALGTRRARAAALLTLALPGSVYLYQGEELGLPEVEIPRELVQDPMHARSGGLDPGRDGCRVPLPWDGAPAPSWLPVPPDWAGRAAERQARDPDSMLSLYRTALRQRRCLGDAGPLRRLRTDEPGVLCFARASADDGRAGAAWITLVNFGPDDVALPPDAELLLASGPLSPRGMLPPDTAVWLRVKDRL
;
A
#
# COMPACT_ATOMS: atom_id res chain seq x y z
N MET A 1 -7.49 -24.47 -5.60
CA MET A 1 -6.11 -23.94 -5.44
C MET A 1 -5.54 -24.48 -4.14
N SER A 2 -4.29 -24.91 -4.14
CA SER A 2 -3.61 -25.33 -2.91
C SER A 2 -3.62 -24.14 -1.95
N SER A 3 -3.98 -24.35 -0.69
CA SER A 3 -4.10 -23.31 0.34
C SER A 3 -2.78 -22.58 0.67
N THR A 4 -1.69 -22.98 0.07
CA THR A 4 -0.31 -22.56 0.39
C THR A 4 0.15 -21.28 -0.30
N GLU A 5 -0.39 -20.90 -1.46
CA GLU A 5 0.04 -19.72 -2.22
C GLU A 5 -1.09 -18.70 -2.44
N TRP A 6 -1.91 -18.51 -1.41
CA TRP A 6 -3.09 -17.62 -1.45
C TRP A 6 -2.76 -16.19 -1.92
N TRP A 7 -1.58 -15.71 -1.60
CA TRP A 7 -1.09 -14.35 -1.88
C TRP A 7 -0.86 -14.07 -3.37
N ARG A 8 -0.79 -15.10 -4.23
CA ARG A 8 -0.48 -14.91 -5.66
C ARG A 8 -1.55 -14.14 -6.43
N SER A 9 -2.82 -14.33 -6.09
CA SER A 9 -3.95 -13.70 -6.80
C SER A 9 -4.95 -12.99 -5.88
N ALA A 10 -4.61 -12.89 -4.60
CA ALA A 10 -5.49 -12.32 -3.57
C ALA A 10 -5.85 -10.86 -3.84
N ALA A 11 -7.06 -10.50 -3.48
CA ALA A 11 -7.46 -9.12 -3.28
C ALA A 11 -7.29 -8.79 -1.79
N ILE A 12 -6.44 -7.82 -1.47
CA ILE A 12 -6.08 -7.44 -0.11
C ILE A 12 -6.59 -6.02 0.15
N TYR A 13 -7.27 -5.84 1.28
CA TYR A 13 -7.78 -4.54 1.71
C TYR A 13 -6.87 -3.94 2.79
N GLN A 14 -6.36 -2.75 2.56
CA GLN A 14 -5.57 -2.02 3.55
C GLN A 14 -6.46 -1.29 4.52
N VAL A 15 -6.31 -1.60 5.80
CA VAL A 15 -6.97 -0.95 6.94
C VAL A 15 -5.99 -0.02 7.64
N TYR A 16 -6.22 1.28 7.56
CA TYR A 16 -5.56 2.27 8.41
C TYR A 16 -6.36 2.37 9.71
N VAL A 17 -5.94 1.65 10.74
CA VAL A 17 -6.73 1.38 11.96
C VAL A 17 -7.31 2.65 12.56
N ARG A 18 -6.48 3.68 12.75
CA ARG A 18 -6.85 4.97 13.36
C ARG A 18 -8.03 5.68 12.67
N SER A 19 -8.29 5.35 11.38
CA SER A 19 -9.30 6.02 10.55
C SER A 19 -10.33 5.08 9.95
N PHE A 20 -10.27 3.78 10.25
CA PHE A 20 -11.17 2.82 9.63
C PHE A 20 -12.56 2.86 10.25
N ALA A 21 -12.67 2.55 11.54
CA ALA A 21 -13.95 2.57 12.27
C ALA A 21 -13.69 2.78 13.75
N ASP A 22 -14.42 3.71 14.35
CA ASP A 22 -14.41 4.01 15.78
C ASP A 22 -15.45 3.11 16.47
N GLY A 23 -15.00 2.22 17.34
CA GLY A 23 -15.86 1.28 18.05
C GLY A 23 -16.31 1.76 19.42
N ASN A 24 -15.61 2.73 20.01
CA ASN A 24 -15.86 3.23 21.35
C ASN A 24 -16.46 4.66 21.38
N GLY A 25 -16.46 5.37 20.25
CA GLY A 25 -17.04 6.71 20.10
C GLY A 25 -16.13 7.86 20.54
N ASP A 26 -14.82 7.63 20.64
CA ASP A 26 -13.84 8.65 21.05
C ASP A 26 -13.29 9.49 19.88
N GLY A 27 -13.64 9.16 18.66
CA GLY A 27 -13.21 9.83 17.44
C GLY A 27 -11.97 9.23 16.79
N THR A 28 -11.44 8.15 17.34
CA THR A 28 -10.29 7.40 16.82
C THR A 28 -10.72 5.99 16.46
N GLY A 29 -10.35 5.52 15.28
CA GLY A 29 -10.60 4.13 14.89
C GLY A 29 -9.83 3.15 15.78
N ASP A 30 -10.44 1.99 16.05
CA ASP A 30 -9.93 0.99 16.96
C ASP A 30 -10.20 -0.46 16.48
N LEU A 31 -9.64 -1.45 17.18
CA LEU A 31 -9.83 -2.87 16.86
C LEU A 31 -11.28 -3.33 17.03
N ALA A 32 -12.03 -2.72 17.95
CA ALA A 32 -13.45 -3.03 18.14
C ALA A 32 -14.28 -2.56 16.94
N GLY A 33 -13.99 -1.36 16.42
CA GLY A 33 -14.59 -0.84 15.20
C GLY A 33 -14.25 -1.66 13.97
N VAL A 34 -12.97 -2.08 13.83
CA VAL A 34 -12.57 -2.98 12.74
C VAL A 34 -13.34 -4.30 12.81
N ARG A 35 -13.44 -4.92 13.99
CA ARG A 35 -14.17 -6.18 14.18
C ARG A 35 -15.65 -6.04 13.82
N ALA A 36 -16.29 -4.94 14.20
CA ALA A 36 -17.68 -4.68 13.85
C ALA A 36 -17.90 -4.57 12.32
N ARG A 37 -16.85 -4.24 11.55
CA ARG A 37 -16.90 -4.09 10.09
C ARG A 37 -16.31 -5.28 9.31
N LEU A 38 -15.87 -6.36 9.96
CA LEU A 38 -15.41 -7.58 9.27
C LEU A 38 -16.46 -8.16 8.31
N PRO A 39 -17.77 -8.20 8.64
CA PRO A 39 -18.79 -8.67 7.68
C PRO A 39 -18.85 -7.82 6.41
N TYR A 40 -18.68 -6.49 6.50
CA TYR A 40 -18.61 -5.60 5.34
C TYR A 40 -17.42 -5.95 4.43
N LEU A 41 -16.24 -6.22 5.00
CA LEU A 41 -15.04 -6.59 4.26
C LEU A 41 -15.18 -7.97 3.59
N ALA A 42 -15.79 -8.93 4.27
CA ALA A 42 -16.10 -10.22 3.68
C ALA A 42 -17.11 -10.10 2.52
N GLU A 43 -18.15 -9.26 2.67
CA GLU A 43 -19.14 -8.99 1.62
C GLU A 43 -18.54 -8.21 0.44
N LEU A 44 -17.56 -7.32 0.68
CA LEU A 44 -16.81 -6.64 -0.37
C LEU A 44 -16.12 -7.65 -1.29
N GLY A 45 -15.70 -8.79 -0.75
CA GLY A 45 -15.15 -9.90 -1.51
C GLY A 45 -13.63 -9.93 -1.56
N VAL A 46 -12.94 -9.29 -0.61
CA VAL A 46 -11.49 -9.38 -0.45
C VAL A 46 -11.08 -10.71 0.21
N ASP A 47 -9.83 -11.09 0.08
CA ASP A 47 -9.28 -12.36 0.59
C ASP A 47 -8.42 -12.16 1.84
N ALA A 48 -7.90 -10.96 2.03
CA ALA A 48 -7.07 -10.64 3.18
C ALA A 48 -7.17 -9.15 3.57
N LEU A 49 -6.78 -8.86 4.81
CA LEU A 49 -6.71 -7.53 5.39
C LEU A 49 -5.26 -7.23 5.75
N TRP A 50 -4.76 -6.08 5.33
CA TRP A 50 -3.49 -5.56 5.79
C TRP A 50 -3.75 -4.38 6.73
N PHE A 51 -3.25 -4.50 7.98
CA PHE A 51 -3.37 -3.47 9.00
C PHE A 51 -2.09 -2.65 9.04
N THR A 52 -2.21 -1.30 8.98
CA THR A 52 -1.11 -0.41 9.33
C THR A 52 -0.68 -0.62 10.78
N PRO A 53 0.51 -0.17 11.20
CA PRO A 53 1.01 -0.45 12.54
C PRO A 53 0.00 -0.07 13.63
N TRP A 54 -0.34 -1.03 14.45
CA TRP A 54 -1.25 -0.92 15.60
C TRP A 54 -0.53 -1.05 16.95
N TYR A 55 0.78 -1.08 16.88
CA TYR A 55 1.66 -1.29 18.03
C TYR A 55 1.71 -0.09 18.95
N LEU A 56 2.22 -0.30 20.18
CA LEU A 56 2.50 0.79 21.10
C LEU A 56 3.42 1.82 20.42
N SER A 57 2.93 3.04 20.31
CA SER A 57 3.59 4.12 19.59
C SER A 57 3.20 5.49 20.17
N PRO A 58 4.10 6.47 20.26
CA PRO A 58 3.75 7.87 20.50
C PRO A 58 2.94 8.50 19.36
N LEU A 59 2.79 7.82 18.22
CA LEU A 59 2.10 8.28 17.01
C LEU A 59 2.76 9.51 16.36
N ALA A 60 4.07 9.68 16.51
CA ALA A 60 4.83 10.76 15.88
C ALA A 60 4.79 10.66 14.34
N ASP A 61 4.68 9.44 13.82
CA ASP A 61 4.45 9.16 12.40
C ASP A 61 3.30 8.16 12.20
N GLY A 62 2.14 8.46 12.82
CA GLY A 62 0.92 7.69 12.60
C GLY A 62 0.98 6.20 12.96
N GLY A 63 1.91 5.80 13.82
CA GLY A 63 2.15 4.43 14.26
C GLY A 63 3.42 3.79 13.68
N TYR A 64 4.07 4.42 12.70
CA TYR A 64 5.34 3.94 12.14
C TYR A 64 6.55 4.21 13.04
N ASP A 65 6.40 4.90 14.14
CA ASP A 65 7.34 5.06 15.25
C ASP A 65 7.04 4.04 16.36
N VAL A 66 7.44 2.78 16.16
CA VAL A 66 7.08 1.64 17.03
C VAL A 66 7.92 1.61 18.30
N ALA A 67 7.25 1.66 19.45
CA ALA A 67 7.88 1.55 20.77
C ALA A 67 7.96 0.10 21.29
N ASP A 68 7.00 -0.75 20.93
CA ASP A 68 6.98 -2.19 21.24
C ASP A 68 6.16 -2.96 20.21
N TYR A 69 6.80 -3.89 19.48
CA TYR A 69 6.14 -4.71 18.43
C TYR A 69 5.20 -5.78 18.99
N ARG A 70 5.20 -6.05 20.30
CA ARG A 70 4.40 -7.10 20.95
C ARG A 70 3.25 -6.55 21.77
N ALA A 71 3.16 -5.23 21.91
CA ALA A 71 2.08 -4.53 22.57
C ALA A 71 1.22 -3.78 21.55
N ILE A 72 -0.09 -3.80 21.74
CA ILE A 72 -1.03 -2.95 20.97
C ILE A 72 -1.11 -1.59 21.67
N ASP A 73 -1.20 -0.52 20.88
CA ASP A 73 -1.41 0.82 21.42
C ASP A 73 -2.77 0.88 22.15
N PRO A 74 -2.82 1.42 23.39
CA PRO A 74 -4.08 1.53 24.13
C PRO A 74 -5.19 2.30 23.41
N ALA A 75 -4.85 3.21 22.51
CA ALA A 75 -5.84 3.90 21.68
C ALA A 75 -6.55 2.96 20.69
N PHE A 76 -5.93 1.86 20.32
CA PHE A 76 -6.50 0.89 19.38
C PHE A 76 -7.08 -0.35 20.09
N GLY A 77 -6.64 -0.65 21.30
CA GLY A 77 -7.12 -1.81 22.07
C GLY A 77 -6.02 -2.60 22.76
N THR A 78 -6.17 -3.92 22.81
CA THR A 78 -5.29 -4.84 23.52
C THR A 78 -4.78 -5.94 22.61
N LEU A 79 -3.72 -6.65 23.02
CA LEU A 79 -3.23 -7.83 22.29
C LEU A 79 -4.31 -8.91 22.15
N GLY A 80 -5.09 -9.15 23.21
CA GLY A 80 -6.20 -10.12 23.17
C GLY A 80 -7.31 -9.72 22.18
N GLU A 81 -7.55 -8.42 21.97
CA GLU A 81 -8.48 -7.93 20.94
C GLU A 81 -7.92 -8.11 19.54
N ALA A 82 -6.61 -7.91 19.33
CA ALA A 82 -5.97 -8.20 18.06
C ALA A 82 -6.02 -9.69 17.71
N GLU A 83 -5.73 -10.59 18.67
CA GLU A 83 -5.87 -12.04 18.51
C GLU A 83 -7.31 -12.44 18.17
N LYS A 84 -8.29 -11.84 18.86
CA LYS A 84 -9.71 -12.07 18.60
C LYS A 84 -10.12 -11.57 17.21
N LEU A 85 -9.66 -10.39 16.80
CA LEU A 85 -9.90 -9.87 15.45
C LEU A 85 -9.37 -10.84 14.37
N MET A 86 -8.14 -11.33 14.52
CA MET A 86 -7.55 -12.27 13.56
C MET A 86 -8.34 -13.59 13.51
N THR A 87 -8.82 -14.09 14.64
CA THR A 87 -9.67 -15.29 14.72
C THR A 87 -11.01 -15.08 14.02
N GLU A 88 -11.72 -13.98 14.33
CA GLU A 88 -13.01 -13.65 13.73
C GLU A 88 -12.88 -13.37 12.21
N ALA A 89 -11.79 -12.74 11.78
CA ALA A 89 -11.49 -12.57 10.35
C ALA A 89 -11.33 -13.92 9.65
N GLN A 90 -10.58 -14.84 10.26
CA GLN A 90 -10.35 -16.18 9.72
C GLN A 90 -11.67 -16.99 9.62
N GLU A 91 -12.57 -16.87 10.58
CA GLU A 91 -13.91 -17.48 10.54
C GLU A 91 -14.74 -16.98 9.34
N LEU A 92 -14.52 -15.75 8.91
CA LEU A 92 -15.12 -15.14 7.71
C LEU A 92 -14.33 -15.42 6.42
N GLY A 93 -13.27 -16.21 6.48
CA GLY A 93 -12.40 -16.53 5.34
C GLY A 93 -11.40 -15.44 4.99
N LEU A 94 -11.21 -14.43 5.84
CA LEU A 94 -10.26 -13.35 5.66
C LEU A 94 -8.94 -13.64 6.36
N ARG A 95 -7.83 -13.43 5.67
CA ARG A 95 -6.48 -13.53 6.25
C ARG A 95 -6.04 -12.17 6.78
N CYS A 96 -5.17 -12.17 7.80
CA CYS A 96 -4.63 -10.93 8.37
C CYS A 96 -3.14 -10.81 8.07
N ILE A 97 -2.74 -9.65 7.57
CA ILE A 97 -1.36 -9.23 7.32
C ILE A 97 -1.07 -8.10 8.29
N VAL A 98 -0.01 -8.23 9.09
CA VAL A 98 0.44 -7.16 10.00
C VAL A 98 1.58 -6.37 9.36
N ASP A 99 1.71 -5.11 9.74
CA ASP A 99 2.82 -4.27 9.29
C ASP A 99 4.04 -4.44 10.20
N ILE A 100 5.23 -4.52 9.65
CA ILE A 100 6.49 -4.54 10.41
C ILE A 100 7.35 -3.39 9.91
N VAL A 101 7.83 -2.57 10.83
CA VAL A 101 8.66 -1.38 10.56
C VAL A 101 10.11 -1.66 10.96
N PRO A 102 10.93 -2.30 10.11
CA PRO A 102 12.22 -2.79 10.55
C PRO A 102 13.38 -1.80 10.42
N ASN A 103 13.21 -0.72 9.65
CA ASN A 103 14.29 0.24 9.45
C ASN A 103 14.67 0.99 10.72
N HIS A 104 13.69 1.36 11.53
CA HIS A 104 13.83 2.21 12.73
C HIS A 104 12.85 1.77 13.82
N VAL A 105 12.98 2.36 14.98
CA VAL A 105 12.03 2.23 16.09
C VAL A 105 11.67 3.63 16.61
N SER A 106 10.70 3.72 17.52
CA SER A 106 10.43 4.97 18.24
C SER A 106 11.62 5.39 19.12
N ASP A 107 11.81 6.69 19.31
CA ASP A 107 12.71 7.21 20.33
C ASP A 107 12.28 6.81 21.77
N GLN A 108 11.04 6.36 21.95
CA GLN A 108 10.52 5.79 23.21
C GLN A 108 10.76 4.28 23.31
N HIS A 109 11.28 3.62 22.28
CA HIS A 109 11.63 2.20 22.34
C HIS A 109 12.69 1.94 23.43
N THR A 110 12.52 0.84 24.17
CA THR A 110 13.38 0.50 25.30
C THR A 110 14.87 0.47 24.96
N TRP A 111 15.22 0.04 23.75
CA TRP A 111 16.60 -0.01 23.29
C TRP A 111 17.21 1.38 23.07
N PHE A 112 16.46 2.31 22.47
CA PHE A 112 16.98 3.65 22.22
C PHE A 112 17.11 4.44 23.53
N ARG A 113 16.12 4.32 24.42
CA ARG A 113 16.21 4.91 25.76
C ARG A 113 17.41 4.36 26.56
N ALA A 114 17.66 3.04 26.47
CA ALA A 114 18.85 2.43 27.10
C ALA A 114 20.16 2.96 26.49
N ALA A 115 20.20 3.11 25.14
CA ALA A 115 21.35 3.66 24.42
C ALA A 115 21.67 5.11 24.85
N LEU A 116 20.63 5.93 25.02
CA LEU A 116 20.81 7.31 25.52
C LEU A 116 21.29 7.32 26.98
N ALA A 117 20.75 6.47 27.85
CA ALA A 117 21.10 6.40 29.27
C ALA A 117 22.52 5.85 29.50
N ALA A 118 22.95 4.87 28.70
CA ALA A 118 24.26 4.25 28.82
C ALA A 118 25.41 5.15 28.29
N GLY A 119 25.13 6.04 27.35
CA GLY A 119 26.07 7.02 26.82
C GLY A 119 27.07 6.48 25.80
N PRO A 120 28.03 7.34 25.36
CA PRO A 120 28.97 7.04 24.29
C PRO A 120 29.81 5.78 24.54
N GLY A 121 30.00 4.97 23.49
CA GLY A 121 30.80 3.76 23.51
C GLY A 121 30.17 2.56 24.23
N SER A 122 28.89 2.67 24.64
CA SER A 122 28.18 1.55 25.27
C SER A 122 27.67 0.52 24.22
N PRO A 123 27.53 -0.77 24.61
CA PRO A 123 26.96 -1.80 23.74
C PRO A 123 25.52 -1.51 23.30
N GLU A 124 24.76 -0.76 24.11
CA GLU A 124 23.40 -0.34 23.78
C GLU A 124 23.37 0.58 22.55
N ARG A 125 24.38 1.43 22.38
CA ARG A 125 24.51 2.32 21.20
C ARG A 125 24.89 1.59 19.92
N GLU A 126 25.48 0.40 19.99
CA GLU A 126 25.81 -0.40 18.82
C GLU A 126 24.56 -0.91 18.08
N LEU A 127 23.39 -0.88 18.72
CA LEU A 127 22.10 -1.22 18.09
C LEU A 127 21.60 -0.16 17.11
N PHE A 128 22.20 1.03 17.12
CA PHE A 128 21.85 2.19 16.33
C PHE A 128 23.09 2.76 15.62
N HIS A 129 22.88 3.79 14.81
CA HIS A 129 23.96 4.48 14.13
C HIS A 129 24.30 5.79 14.84
N PHE A 130 25.20 5.74 15.83
CA PHE A 130 25.74 6.93 16.47
C PHE A 130 27.07 7.37 15.86
N ARG A 131 27.37 8.67 15.94
CA ARG A 131 28.63 9.29 15.52
C ARG A 131 29.07 10.32 16.55
N PRO A 132 30.39 10.44 16.78
CA PRO A 132 30.95 11.43 17.73
C PRO A 132 30.49 12.85 17.40
N TYR A 133 30.54 13.71 18.40
CA TYR A 133 30.27 15.12 18.23
C TYR A 133 31.13 15.74 17.12
N SER A 134 30.48 16.53 16.28
CA SER A 134 31.09 17.43 15.28
C SER A 134 30.18 18.64 15.09
N GLU A 135 30.70 19.78 14.64
CA GLU A 135 29.89 20.97 14.39
C GLU A 135 28.88 20.73 13.25
N GLN A 136 29.33 20.00 12.23
CA GLN A 136 28.50 19.63 11.05
C GLN A 136 27.98 18.20 11.19
N PRO A 137 26.86 17.88 10.53
CA PRO A 137 26.37 16.51 10.42
C PRO A 137 27.43 15.55 9.90
N PRO A 138 27.39 14.25 10.27
CA PRO A 138 28.42 13.27 9.90
C PRO A 138 28.62 13.06 8.39
N ASN A 139 27.62 13.29 7.59
CA ASN A 139 27.65 13.17 6.11
C ASN A 139 26.61 14.10 5.46
N ASP A 140 26.52 14.04 4.14
CA ASP A 140 25.64 14.84 3.28
C ASP A 140 24.32 14.14 2.90
N TRP A 141 23.93 13.11 3.66
CA TRP A 141 22.68 12.40 3.36
C TRP A 141 21.46 13.30 3.54
N VAL A 142 20.44 12.99 2.75
CA VAL A 142 19.12 13.61 2.85
C VAL A 142 18.13 12.55 3.32
N GLY A 143 17.30 12.87 4.31
CA GLY A 143 16.29 11.97 4.84
C GLY A 143 15.09 11.79 3.91
N GLU A 144 14.33 10.72 4.10
CA GLU A 144 13.14 10.38 3.31
C GLU A 144 12.04 11.47 3.42
N PHE A 145 11.91 12.09 4.58
CA PHE A 145 11.03 13.26 4.77
C PHE A 145 11.72 14.61 4.45
N GLY A 146 12.87 14.56 3.78
CA GLY A 146 13.69 15.72 3.49
C GLY A 146 14.53 16.21 4.67
N GLY A 147 15.47 17.10 4.38
CA GLY A 147 16.38 17.69 5.37
C GLY A 147 17.48 16.73 5.85
N VAL A 148 18.20 17.15 6.88
CA VAL A 148 19.31 16.39 7.45
C VAL A 148 18.78 15.20 8.26
N PRO A 149 19.24 13.95 7.99
CA PRO A 149 18.78 12.77 8.71
C PRO A 149 19.60 12.48 9.97
N TRP A 150 20.13 13.51 10.62
CA TRP A 150 20.95 13.42 11.82
C TRP A 150 20.45 14.40 12.87
N SER A 151 20.26 13.90 14.08
CA SER A 151 19.93 14.69 15.27
C SER A 151 20.93 14.47 16.39
N ARG A 152 21.04 15.45 17.29
CA ARG A 152 21.95 15.34 18.44
C ARG A 152 21.26 14.68 19.62
N ALA A 153 21.92 13.68 20.17
CA ALA A 153 21.59 13.13 21.47
C ALA A 153 21.91 14.16 22.57
N PRO A 154 21.40 14.00 23.80
CA PRO A 154 21.65 14.93 24.91
C PRO A 154 23.14 15.12 25.29
N ASP A 155 23.97 14.14 25.00
CA ASP A 155 25.42 14.18 25.24
C ASP A 155 26.22 14.78 24.07
N GLY A 156 25.54 15.16 22.98
CA GLY A 156 26.12 15.82 21.81
C GLY A 156 26.55 14.89 20.69
N GLU A 157 26.52 13.56 20.85
CA GLU A 157 26.69 12.64 19.74
C GLU A 157 25.53 12.78 18.72
N TRP A 158 25.80 12.48 17.45
CA TRP A 158 24.80 12.41 16.41
C TRP A 158 24.20 11.00 16.33
N TYR A 159 22.88 10.89 16.12
CA TYR A 159 22.23 9.64 15.74
C TYR A 159 21.49 9.78 14.41
N LEU A 160 21.48 8.71 13.63
CA LEU A 160 20.83 8.63 12.32
C LEU A 160 19.32 8.40 12.48
N HIS A 161 18.53 9.12 11.68
CA HIS A 161 17.11 8.90 11.48
C HIS A 161 16.75 9.26 10.03
N LEU A 162 16.58 8.29 9.15
CA LEU A 162 16.25 8.57 7.74
C LEU A 162 14.88 9.25 7.59
N PHE A 163 13.99 9.05 8.57
CA PHE A 163 12.66 9.66 8.62
C PHE A 163 12.62 10.84 9.61
N ALA A 164 11.85 10.74 10.67
CA ALA A 164 11.77 11.79 11.69
C ALA A 164 12.80 11.58 12.83
N PRO A 165 13.18 12.62 13.57
CA PRO A 165 14.06 12.48 14.74
C PRO A 165 13.55 11.48 15.79
N GLU A 166 12.22 11.32 15.86
CA GLU A 166 11.55 10.35 16.73
C GLU A 166 11.66 8.90 16.23
N GLN A 167 12.35 8.66 15.10
CA GLN A 167 12.49 7.36 14.44
C GLN A 167 13.97 6.98 14.24
N PRO A 168 14.75 6.73 15.30
CA PRO A 168 16.17 6.36 15.20
C PRO A 168 16.37 5.05 14.43
N ASP A 169 17.27 5.07 13.43
CA ASP A 169 17.57 3.94 12.55
C ASP A 169 18.34 2.84 13.28
N LEU A 170 17.88 1.60 13.09
CA LEU A 170 18.51 0.40 13.63
C LEU A 170 19.76 -0.01 12.85
N ASN A 171 20.76 -0.51 13.55
CA ASN A 171 21.96 -1.07 12.95
C ASN A 171 21.76 -2.55 12.58
N TRP A 172 21.39 -2.81 11.34
CA TRP A 172 21.13 -4.16 10.81
C TRP A 172 22.40 -5.03 10.66
N SER A 173 23.58 -4.46 10.80
CA SER A 173 24.82 -5.26 10.93
C SER A 173 24.91 -5.94 12.29
N HIS A 174 24.18 -5.44 13.31
CA HIS A 174 24.23 -5.99 14.66
C HIS A 174 23.35 -7.25 14.79
N PRO A 175 23.88 -8.40 15.27
CA PRO A 175 23.15 -9.67 15.30
C PRO A 175 21.95 -9.67 16.24
N LYS A 176 21.91 -8.83 17.27
CA LYS A 176 20.74 -8.70 18.16
C LYS A 176 19.55 -8.08 17.43
N VAL A 177 19.79 -7.08 16.56
CA VAL A 177 18.72 -6.47 15.74
C VAL A 177 18.09 -7.52 14.81
N ARG A 178 18.92 -8.31 14.13
CA ARG A 178 18.44 -9.40 13.25
C ARG A 178 17.61 -10.43 14.01
N ARG A 179 18.10 -10.94 15.14
CA ARG A 179 17.38 -11.94 15.95
C ARG A 179 16.06 -11.40 16.49
N GLU A 180 16.04 -10.17 16.96
CA GLU A 180 14.81 -9.57 17.49
C GLU A 180 13.69 -9.53 16.45
N HIS A 181 14.00 -9.10 15.24
CA HIS A 181 12.99 -9.06 14.17
C HIS A 181 12.55 -10.46 13.72
N GLU A 182 13.44 -11.46 13.75
CA GLU A 182 13.05 -12.85 13.55
C GLU A 182 12.06 -13.34 14.63
N GLU A 183 12.26 -12.95 15.88
CA GLU A 183 11.33 -13.28 16.98
C GLU A 183 10.02 -12.50 16.89
N VAL A 184 10.04 -11.25 16.39
CA VAL A 184 8.82 -10.48 16.11
C VAL A 184 7.99 -11.17 15.03
N LEU A 185 8.62 -11.67 13.96
CA LEU A 185 7.92 -12.44 12.92
C LEU A 185 7.24 -13.69 13.51
N ARG A 186 7.98 -14.50 14.28
CA ARG A 186 7.44 -15.69 14.94
C ARG A 186 6.27 -15.34 15.87
N PHE A 187 6.42 -14.30 16.66
CA PHE A 187 5.40 -13.82 17.58
C PHE A 187 4.05 -13.58 16.89
N TRP A 188 4.05 -12.91 15.72
CA TRP A 188 2.81 -12.62 15.01
C TRP A 188 2.30 -13.80 14.20
N PHE A 189 3.16 -14.61 13.60
CA PHE A 189 2.74 -15.83 12.90
C PHE A 189 2.12 -16.86 13.85
N GLU A 190 2.67 -17.04 15.04
CA GLU A 190 2.10 -17.91 16.10
C GLU A 190 0.71 -17.44 16.55
N ARG A 191 0.39 -16.17 16.39
CA ARG A 191 -0.91 -15.56 16.71
C ARG A 191 -1.90 -15.53 15.54
N GLY A 192 -1.54 -16.08 14.39
CA GLY A 192 -2.44 -16.24 13.26
C GLY A 192 -2.28 -15.19 12.16
N ALA A 193 -1.25 -14.35 12.19
CA ALA A 193 -0.93 -13.51 11.05
C ALA A 193 -0.55 -14.38 9.84
N ALA A 194 -1.25 -14.20 8.73
CA ALA A 194 -1.01 -14.93 7.49
C ALA A 194 0.10 -14.32 6.64
N GLY A 195 0.64 -13.20 7.05
CA GLY A 195 1.73 -12.52 6.39
C GLY A 195 2.16 -11.25 7.11
N VAL A 196 3.25 -10.67 6.64
CA VAL A 196 3.74 -9.37 7.08
C VAL A 196 3.99 -8.46 5.88
N ARG A 197 3.58 -7.21 6.00
CA ARG A 197 4.05 -6.12 5.13
C ARG A 197 5.28 -5.51 5.77
N ILE A 198 6.34 -5.37 5.01
CA ILE A 198 7.65 -4.90 5.46
C ILE A 198 7.80 -3.47 5.00
N ASP A 199 7.74 -2.56 5.95
CA ASP A 199 7.95 -1.14 5.75
C ASP A 199 9.37 -0.85 5.27
N SER A 200 9.51 0.11 4.34
CA SER A 200 10.81 0.64 3.89
C SER A 200 11.84 -0.45 3.57
N ALA A 201 11.41 -1.53 2.92
CA ALA A 201 12.18 -2.76 2.78
C ALA A 201 13.53 -2.61 2.05
N ALA A 202 13.74 -1.52 1.33
CA ALA A 202 15.00 -1.24 0.64
C ALA A 202 16.02 -0.44 1.49
N LEU A 203 15.66 -0.04 2.74
CA LEU A 203 16.44 0.92 3.53
C LEU A 203 17.18 0.32 4.74
N LEU A 204 16.94 -0.94 5.13
CA LEU A 204 17.44 -1.50 6.40
C LEU A 204 18.96 -1.47 6.53
N ALA A 205 19.67 -1.87 5.48
CA ALA A 205 21.12 -1.96 5.50
C ALA A 205 21.79 -0.62 5.13
N LYS A 206 22.81 -0.22 5.90
CA LYS A 206 23.63 0.95 5.63
C LYS A 206 25.06 0.52 5.31
N ALA A 207 25.75 1.28 4.47
CA ALA A 207 27.16 1.04 4.15
C ALA A 207 28.03 1.23 5.39
N ASP A 208 29.03 0.38 5.56
CA ASP A 208 30.00 0.49 6.64
C ASP A 208 30.65 1.88 6.65
N GLY A 209 30.77 2.44 7.84
CA GLY A 209 31.34 3.78 8.03
C GLY A 209 30.41 4.93 7.68
N LEU A 210 29.23 4.69 7.07
CA LEU A 210 28.25 5.70 6.64
C LEU A 210 28.87 6.79 5.76
N PRO A 211 29.49 6.43 4.62
CA PRO A 211 30.22 7.37 3.77
C PRO A 211 29.29 8.44 3.19
N PRO A 212 29.81 9.61 2.79
CA PRO A 212 29.07 10.60 2.00
C PRO A 212 28.48 10.01 0.73
N MET A 213 27.48 10.69 0.17
CA MET A 213 26.89 10.34 -1.13
C MET A 213 27.95 10.38 -2.22
N ASP A 214 28.04 9.30 -2.98
CA ASP A 214 28.90 9.22 -4.16
C ASP A 214 28.11 8.50 -5.26
N HIS A 215 27.70 9.25 -6.27
CA HIS A 215 26.88 8.72 -7.39
C HIS A 215 27.62 7.66 -8.24
N ALA A 216 28.94 7.54 -8.11
CA ALA A 216 29.71 6.50 -8.78
C ALA A 216 29.75 5.16 -8.02
N ARG A 217 29.15 5.07 -6.85
CA ARG A 217 29.11 3.89 -5.97
C ARG A 217 27.68 3.42 -5.73
N PRO A 218 27.48 2.18 -5.25
CA PRO A 218 26.16 1.78 -4.76
C PRO A 218 25.67 2.74 -3.68
N HIS A 219 24.38 3.06 -3.70
CA HIS A 219 23.76 3.97 -2.74
C HIS A 219 24.09 3.54 -1.30
N PRO A 220 24.47 4.45 -0.37
CA PRO A 220 24.97 4.07 0.93
C PRO A 220 23.91 3.49 1.88
N PHE A 221 22.63 3.70 1.63
CA PHE A 221 21.54 3.19 2.47
C PHE A 221 20.29 2.70 1.71
N HIS A 222 20.30 2.69 0.38
CA HIS A 222 19.16 2.25 -0.43
C HIS A 222 19.56 1.07 -1.32
N ASP A 223 18.72 0.02 -1.36
CA ASP A 223 18.87 -1.16 -2.21
C ASP A 223 20.27 -1.80 -2.09
N ARG A 224 20.70 -2.03 -0.86
CA ARG A 224 21.99 -2.63 -0.55
C ARG A 224 21.95 -4.15 -0.68
N PRO A 225 23.04 -4.80 -1.18
CA PRO A 225 23.09 -6.25 -1.35
C PRO A 225 22.93 -7.05 -0.05
N GLU A 226 23.24 -6.47 1.10
CA GLU A 226 23.12 -7.10 2.42
C GLU A 226 21.66 -7.38 2.81
N LEU A 227 20.70 -6.70 2.20
CA LEU A 227 19.26 -6.89 2.41
C LEU A 227 18.79 -8.29 2.01
N HIS A 228 19.34 -8.84 0.93
CA HIS A 228 18.94 -10.13 0.41
C HIS A 228 19.19 -11.29 1.40
N GLU A 229 20.25 -11.21 2.22
CA GLU A 229 20.50 -12.20 3.27
C GLU A 229 19.45 -12.11 4.39
N ILE A 230 19.05 -10.90 4.76
CA ILE A 230 18.02 -10.66 5.77
C ILE A 230 16.70 -11.31 5.30
N TYR A 231 16.28 -11.04 4.05
CA TYR A 231 15.04 -11.57 3.51
C TYR A 231 15.05 -13.09 3.32
N ARG A 232 16.19 -13.70 2.98
CA ARG A 232 16.31 -15.15 2.97
C ARG A 232 16.15 -15.76 4.36
N SER A 233 16.65 -15.09 5.40
CA SER A 233 16.42 -15.53 6.79
C SER A 233 14.93 -15.47 7.15
N TRP A 234 14.28 -14.35 6.84
CA TRP A 234 12.87 -14.16 7.10
C TRP A 234 11.99 -15.10 6.27
N ARG A 235 12.38 -15.37 5.02
CA ARG A 235 11.66 -16.30 4.16
C ARG A 235 11.59 -17.71 4.76
N ARG A 236 12.69 -18.24 5.29
CA ARG A 236 12.69 -19.53 5.98
C ARG A 236 11.74 -19.58 7.16
N ILE A 237 11.61 -18.47 7.88
CA ILE A 237 10.64 -18.38 8.99
C ILE A 237 9.22 -18.36 8.41
N ALA A 238 8.93 -17.49 7.47
CA ALA A 238 7.60 -17.35 6.88
C ALA A 238 7.10 -18.68 6.26
N ASP A 239 7.96 -19.38 5.52
CA ASP A 239 7.64 -20.69 4.93
C ASP A 239 7.25 -21.74 5.99
N ALA A 240 7.89 -21.71 7.18
CA ALA A 240 7.55 -22.65 8.26
C ALA A 240 6.13 -22.43 8.82
N TYR A 241 5.57 -21.23 8.68
CA TYR A 241 4.20 -20.90 9.10
C TYR A 241 3.21 -20.80 7.92
N GLY A 242 3.65 -20.97 6.68
CA GLY A 242 2.83 -20.76 5.48
C GLY A 242 2.39 -19.29 5.32
N ALA A 243 3.19 -18.35 5.84
CA ALA A 243 2.93 -16.93 5.84
C ALA A 243 3.60 -16.22 4.66
N ALA A 244 3.07 -15.08 4.24
CA ALA A 244 3.60 -14.28 3.15
C ALA A 244 4.47 -13.10 3.64
N LEU A 245 5.54 -12.80 2.90
CA LEU A 245 6.36 -11.59 3.08
C LEU A 245 6.07 -10.63 1.92
N ILE A 246 5.60 -9.43 2.22
CA ILE A 246 5.22 -8.40 1.26
C ILE A 246 6.11 -7.18 1.46
N GLY A 247 6.95 -6.84 0.48
CA GLY A 247 7.85 -5.70 0.58
C GLY A 247 7.23 -4.38 0.15
N GLU A 248 7.50 -3.33 0.89
CA GLU A 248 7.37 -1.97 0.39
C GLU A 248 8.73 -1.53 -0.15
N ILE A 249 8.84 -1.45 -1.48
CA ILE A 249 10.10 -1.19 -2.17
C ILE A 249 9.88 -0.11 -3.23
N TRP A 250 10.50 1.05 -3.04
CA TRP A 250 10.55 2.13 -4.01
C TRP A 250 11.84 2.03 -4.82
N LEU A 251 11.81 1.30 -5.91
CA LEU A 251 12.97 1.07 -6.76
C LEU A 251 12.56 1.13 -8.23
N PRO A 252 13.02 2.17 -8.97
CA PRO A 252 12.65 2.35 -10.38
C PRO A 252 13.20 1.28 -11.31
N ASP A 253 14.32 0.63 -10.95
CA ASP A 253 14.94 -0.43 -11.73
C ASP A 253 14.17 -1.75 -11.52
N ALA A 254 13.39 -2.14 -12.51
CA ALA A 254 12.52 -3.32 -12.42
C ALA A 254 13.31 -4.65 -12.32
N GLU A 255 14.52 -4.75 -12.90
CA GLU A 255 15.34 -5.95 -12.76
C GLU A 255 15.93 -6.07 -11.34
N ARG A 256 16.35 -4.95 -10.75
CA ARG A 256 16.81 -4.91 -9.35
C ARG A 256 15.65 -5.18 -8.40
N PHE A 257 14.47 -4.61 -8.67
CA PHE A 257 13.25 -4.89 -7.91
C PHE A 257 12.91 -6.39 -7.92
N ALA A 258 12.96 -7.04 -9.08
CA ALA A 258 12.69 -8.47 -9.20
C ALA A 258 13.65 -9.36 -8.38
N ARG A 259 14.85 -8.89 -8.04
CA ARG A 259 15.80 -9.63 -7.18
C ARG A 259 15.29 -9.85 -5.78
N TYR A 260 14.46 -8.94 -5.24
CA TYR A 260 13.81 -9.11 -3.93
C TYR A 260 12.75 -10.21 -3.94
N LEU A 261 12.26 -10.57 -5.13
CA LEU A 261 11.17 -11.53 -5.33
C LEU A 261 11.66 -12.91 -5.74
N ARG A 262 12.95 -13.23 -5.55
CA ARG A 262 13.49 -14.56 -5.80
C ARG A 262 12.77 -15.61 -4.93
N PRO A 263 12.75 -16.88 -5.35
CA PRO A 263 11.99 -17.92 -4.64
C PRO A 263 12.36 -18.11 -3.16
N ASP A 264 13.54 -17.66 -2.76
CA ASP A 264 14.06 -17.73 -1.39
C ASP A 264 14.05 -16.39 -0.64
N GLU A 265 13.40 -15.34 -1.20
CA GLU A 265 13.30 -13.99 -0.62
C GLU A 265 11.83 -13.58 -0.40
N LEU A 266 11.43 -12.34 -0.73
CA LEU A 266 10.06 -11.90 -0.53
C LEU A 266 9.10 -12.64 -1.47
N HIS A 267 7.85 -12.83 -1.03
CA HIS A 267 6.82 -13.46 -1.86
C HIS A 267 6.30 -12.50 -2.91
N THR A 268 6.15 -11.23 -2.55
CA THR A 268 5.61 -10.17 -3.39
C THR A 268 6.04 -8.80 -2.86
N ALA A 269 5.93 -7.76 -3.68
CA ALA A 269 6.15 -6.37 -3.28
C ALA A 269 5.26 -5.45 -4.12
N PHE A 270 4.90 -4.29 -3.56
CA PHE A 270 4.03 -3.32 -4.22
C PHE A 270 4.63 -2.77 -5.51
N ASN A 271 3.86 -2.77 -6.58
CA ASN A 271 4.25 -2.13 -7.84
C ASN A 271 3.93 -0.63 -7.79
N PHE A 272 4.88 0.14 -7.28
CA PHE A 272 4.75 1.60 -7.23
C PHE A 272 5.02 2.26 -8.59
N ASP A 273 5.68 1.59 -9.53
CA ASP A 273 5.80 2.10 -10.89
C ASP A 273 4.41 2.21 -11.55
N PHE A 274 3.56 1.15 -11.43
CA PHE A 274 2.19 1.21 -11.92
C PHE A 274 1.34 2.26 -11.21
N LEU A 275 1.45 2.34 -9.87
CA LEU A 275 0.74 3.34 -9.07
C LEU A 275 1.08 4.76 -9.52
N SER A 276 2.34 5.01 -9.90
CA SER A 276 2.84 6.33 -10.27
C SER A 276 2.43 6.79 -11.66
N ARG A 277 1.96 5.88 -12.51
CA ARG A 277 1.67 6.24 -13.89
C ARG A 277 0.44 7.15 -14.00
N PRO A 278 0.49 8.13 -14.92
CA PRO A 278 -0.66 8.96 -15.25
C PRO A 278 -1.79 8.15 -15.90
N TRP A 279 -2.93 8.77 -16.08
CA TRP A 279 -4.04 8.21 -16.86
C TRP A 279 -3.71 8.23 -18.36
N ASP A 280 -2.73 7.41 -18.74
CA ASP A 280 -2.18 7.29 -20.10
C ASP A 280 -2.03 5.82 -20.50
N PRO A 281 -2.64 5.37 -21.62
CA PRO A 281 -2.68 3.96 -22.01
C PRO A 281 -1.30 3.38 -22.34
N ALA A 282 -0.37 4.20 -22.86
CA ALA A 282 0.96 3.74 -23.24
C ALA A 282 1.82 3.51 -22.00
N GLN A 283 1.81 4.48 -21.06
CA GLN A 283 2.60 4.40 -19.84
C GLN A 283 2.07 3.32 -18.88
N LEU A 284 0.75 3.18 -18.74
CA LEU A 284 0.16 2.10 -17.94
C LEU A 284 0.51 0.73 -18.54
N TRP A 285 0.43 0.58 -19.85
CA TRP A 285 0.81 -0.68 -20.49
C TRP A 285 2.30 -0.98 -20.37
N GLU A 286 3.16 0.02 -20.51
CA GLU A 286 4.60 -0.13 -20.30
C GLU A 286 4.91 -0.70 -18.91
N SER A 287 4.30 -0.15 -17.88
CA SER A 287 4.46 -0.63 -16.50
C SER A 287 3.94 -2.06 -16.33
N ILE A 288 2.78 -2.39 -16.91
CA ILE A 288 2.21 -3.74 -16.86
C ILE A 288 3.15 -4.75 -17.53
N ASP A 289 3.59 -4.47 -18.75
CA ASP A 289 4.43 -5.35 -19.56
C ASP A 289 5.81 -5.56 -18.92
N LEU A 290 6.44 -4.48 -18.49
CA LEU A 290 7.72 -4.49 -17.78
C LEU A 290 7.64 -5.34 -16.51
N THR A 291 6.63 -5.14 -15.69
CA THR A 291 6.43 -5.90 -14.45
C THR A 291 6.27 -7.39 -14.72
N LEU A 292 5.38 -7.76 -15.63
CA LEU A 292 5.14 -9.17 -15.94
C LEU A 292 6.37 -9.85 -16.54
N THR A 293 7.11 -9.13 -17.39
CA THR A 293 8.32 -9.64 -18.05
C THR A 293 9.47 -9.83 -17.06
N THR A 294 9.66 -8.90 -16.11
CA THR A 294 10.76 -8.98 -15.13
C THR A 294 10.47 -9.93 -13.97
N HIS A 295 9.19 -10.15 -13.63
CA HIS A 295 8.80 -11.09 -12.57
C HIS A 295 8.76 -12.55 -13.05
N ALA A 296 8.48 -12.79 -14.33
CA ALA A 296 8.37 -14.14 -14.87
C ALA A 296 9.63 -15.01 -14.63
N PRO A 297 10.88 -14.52 -14.83
CA PRO A 297 12.09 -15.31 -14.59
C PRO A 297 12.28 -15.74 -13.12
N VAL A 298 11.76 -14.98 -12.16
CA VAL A 298 11.84 -15.32 -10.73
C VAL A 298 10.57 -16.03 -10.23
N GLY A 299 9.55 -16.20 -11.08
CA GLY A 299 8.30 -16.89 -10.74
C GLY A 299 7.39 -16.15 -9.78
N ALA A 300 7.63 -14.85 -9.55
CA ALA A 300 6.84 -14.04 -8.65
C ALA A 300 5.58 -13.48 -9.35
N PRO A 301 4.44 -13.34 -8.65
CA PRO A 301 3.29 -12.62 -9.17
C PRO A 301 3.56 -11.12 -9.14
N ALA A 302 2.83 -10.38 -9.96
CA ALA A 302 2.71 -8.94 -9.80
C ALA A 302 1.82 -8.59 -8.59
N THR A 303 2.01 -7.38 -8.04
CA THR A 303 1.18 -6.83 -6.96
C THR A 303 0.74 -5.43 -7.34
N TRP A 304 -0.51 -5.31 -7.73
CA TRP A 304 -1.06 -4.07 -8.26
C TRP A 304 -1.68 -3.22 -7.15
N VAL A 305 -1.45 -1.92 -7.20
CA VAL A 305 -1.94 -0.97 -6.21
C VAL A 305 -2.24 0.38 -6.89
N LEU A 306 -3.38 0.99 -6.56
CA LEU A 306 -3.77 2.32 -7.05
C LEU A 306 -3.61 3.41 -5.98
N ALA A 307 -3.71 3.06 -4.71
CA ALA A 307 -3.59 3.98 -3.59
C ALA A 307 -3.13 3.25 -2.32
N ASN A 308 -2.58 4.01 -1.39
CA ASN A 308 -2.29 3.59 -0.01
C ASN A 308 -2.39 4.80 0.93
N HIS A 309 -1.99 4.65 2.18
CA HIS A 309 -2.04 5.69 3.21
C HIS A 309 -0.96 6.78 3.08
N ASP A 310 -0.08 6.71 2.07
CA ASP A 310 1.01 7.67 1.83
C ASP A 310 0.81 8.50 0.56
N VAL A 311 -0.10 8.09 -0.34
CA VAL A 311 -0.29 8.74 -1.63
C VAL A 311 -1.65 9.42 -1.73
N THR A 312 -1.72 10.43 -2.60
CA THR A 312 -2.99 11.09 -2.94
C THR A 312 -4.00 10.08 -3.47
N ARG A 313 -5.24 10.12 -2.95
CA ARG A 313 -6.32 9.21 -3.33
C ARG A 313 -6.59 9.24 -4.84
N THR A 314 -6.88 8.08 -5.41
CA THR A 314 -7.02 7.84 -6.86
C THR A 314 -7.98 8.81 -7.54
N VAL A 315 -9.15 9.09 -6.94
CA VAL A 315 -10.12 10.04 -7.48
C VAL A 315 -9.52 11.43 -7.66
N THR A 316 -8.81 11.91 -6.65
CA THR A 316 -8.18 13.24 -6.71
C THR A 316 -7.02 13.26 -7.70
N ARG A 317 -6.14 12.25 -7.66
CA ARG A 317 -4.97 12.16 -8.53
C ARG A 317 -5.37 12.13 -10.00
N TYR A 318 -6.34 11.31 -10.39
CA TYR A 318 -6.82 11.23 -11.77
C TYR A 318 -7.78 12.35 -12.19
N GLY A 319 -8.22 13.17 -11.26
CA GLY A 319 -8.99 14.39 -11.52
C GLY A 319 -8.14 15.64 -11.75
N ARG A 320 -6.82 15.56 -11.58
CA ARG A 320 -5.89 16.67 -11.81
C ARG A 320 -5.42 16.73 -13.25
N ALA A 321 -5.24 17.94 -13.77
CA ALA A 321 -4.84 18.14 -15.17
C ALA A 321 -3.36 17.80 -15.42
N ASP A 322 -2.52 18.03 -14.42
CA ASP A 322 -1.13 17.65 -14.38
C ASP A 322 -0.94 16.58 -13.32
N ASP A 323 -0.10 15.65 -13.60
CA ASP A 323 0.14 14.48 -12.77
C ASP A 323 1.15 14.75 -11.63
N THR A 324 1.15 15.95 -11.12
CA THR A 324 2.03 16.41 -10.04
C THR A 324 1.69 15.83 -8.67
N GLY A 325 0.75 14.90 -8.60
CA GLY A 325 0.25 14.33 -7.37
C GLY A 325 0.88 13.03 -6.94
N PHE A 326 2.03 12.66 -7.52
CA PHE A 326 2.62 11.38 -7.19
C PHE A 326 3.38 11.39 -5.85
N ALA A 327 3.36 10.26 -5.19
CA ALA A 327 3.56 9.97 -3.79
C ALA A 327 4.76 10.59 -3.08
N PHE A 328 5.86 10.80 -3.73
CA PHE A 328 7.07 11.34 -3.12
C PHE A 328 7.54 12.67 -3.72
N GLU A 329 6.84 13.15 -4.74
CA GLU A 329 6.97 14.54 -5.13
C GLU A 329 6.21 15.38 -4.10
N ARG A 330 6.75 16.56 -3.77
CA ARG A 330 6.13 17.46 -2.80
C ARG A 330 4.70 17.76 -3.19
N LYS A 331 3.76 17.25 -2.42
CA LYS A 331 2.36 17.60 -2.53
C LYS A 331 2.20 19.12 -2.36
N ARG A 332 1.12 19.67 -2.89
CA ARG A 332 0.83 21.10 -2.82
C ARG A 332 -0.59 21.32 -2.38
N PHE A 333 -0.81 22.39 -1.60
CA PHE A 333 -2.15 22.87 -1.29
C PHE A 333 -2.78 23.54 -2.52
N GLY A 334 -4.10 23.54 -2.59
CA GLY A 334 -4.90 24.29 -3.56
C GLY A 334 -4.76 23.81 -5.00
N VAL A 335 -4.40 22.55 -5.24
CA VAL A 335 -4.32 22.01 -6.61
C VAL A 335 -5.72 21.78 -7.18
N PRO A 336 -6.08 22.45 -8.30
CA PRO A 336 -7.40 22.27 -8.92
C PRO A 336 -7.65 20.81 -9.29
N THR A 337 -8.83 20.30 -8.94
CA THR A 337 -9.21 18.90 -9.16
C THR A 337 -10.63 18.80 -9.71
N ASP A 338 -10.81 18.17 -10.87
CA ASP A 338 -12.12 17.77 -11.38
C ASP A 338 -12.52 16.40 -10.79
N LEU A 339 -13.28 16.44 -9.71
CA LEU A 339 -13.72 15.22 -9.02
C LEU A 339 -14.66 14.35 -9.86
N ALA A 340 -15.43 14.92 -10.80
CA ALA A 340 -16.28 14.15 -11.69
C ALA A 340 -15.47 13.34 -12.70
N LEU A 341 -14.48 13.98 -13.31
CA LEU A 341 -13.49 13.32 -14.16
C LEU A 341 -12.70 12.26 -13.38
N GLY A 342 -12.17 12.62 -12.22
CA GLY A 342 -11.41 11.72 -11.37
C GLY A 342 -12.21 10.49 -10.93
N THR A 343 -13.50 10.65 -10.63
CA THR A 343 -14.38 9.53 -10.29
C THR A 343 -14.59 8.59 -11.48
N ARG A 344 -14.81 9.11 -12.69
CA ARG A 344 -14.92 8.26 -13.90
C ARG A 344 -13.65 7.46 -14.14
N ARG A 345 -12.49 8.13 -14.10
CA ARG A 345 -11.18 7.49 -14.29
C ARG A 345 -10.86 6.48 -13.19
N ALA A 346 -11.17 6.78 -11.92
CA ALA A 346 -10.98 5.85 -10.82
C ALA A 346 -11.82 4.56 -10.99
N ARG A 347 -13.07 4.69 -11.44
CA ARG A 347 -13.92 3.54 -11.78
C ARG A 347 -13.32 2.68 -12.91
N ALA A 348 -12.83 3.33 -13.97
CA ALA A 348 -12.18 2.64 -15.08
C ALA A 348 -10.85 2.00 -14.66
N ALA A 349 -10.04 2.68 -13.84
CA ALA A 349 -8.80 2.17 -13.29
C ALA A 349 -9.03 0.96 -12.38
N ALA A 350 -10.10 0.95 -11.59
CA ALA A 350 -10.47 -0.21 -10.79
C ALA A 350 -10.70 -1.45 -11.67
N LEU A 351 -11.47 -1.34 -12.77
CA LEU A 351 -11.68 -2.46 -13.69
C LEU A 351 -10.39 -2.86 -14.42
N LEU A 352 -9.57 -1.89 -14.84
CA LEU A 352 -8.25 -2.17 -15.42
C LEU A 352 -7.41 -3.02 -14.46
N THR A 353 -7.22 -2.53 -13.23
CA THR A 353 -6.33 -3.14 -12.24
C THR A 353 -6.84 -4.51 -11.77
N LEU A 354 -8.14 -4.62 -11.50
CA LEU A 354 -8.77 -5.86 -11.07
C LEU A 354 -8.79 -6.96 -12.16
N ALA A 355 -8.58 -6.62 -13.42
CA ALA A 355 -8.46 -7.59 -14.51
C ALA A 355 -7.03 -8.12 -14.69
N LEU A 356 -6.01 -7.50 -14.10
CA LEU A 356 -4.61 -7.91 -14.24
C LEU A 356 -4.30 -9.21 -13.47
N PRO A 357 -3.35 -10.05 -13.94
CA PRO A 357 -2.87 -11.21 -13.20
C PRO A 357 -2.03 -10.78 -12.01
N GLY A 358 -2.04 -11.56 -10.94
CA GLY A 358 -1.32 -11.25 -9.70
C GLY A 358 -2.26 -10.82 -8.57
N SER A 359 -1.72 -10.32 -7.46
CA SER A 359 -2.49 -9.78 -6.34
C SER A 359 -2.85 -8.32 -6.56
N VAL A 360 -3.89 -7.85 -5.87
CA VAL A 360 -4.31 -6.45 -5.89
C VAL A 360 -4.50 -5.94 -4.46
N TYR A 361 -4.13 -4.70 -4.22
CA TYR A 361 -4.35 -4.04 -2.94
C TYR A 361 -5.31 -2.87 -3.13
N LEU A 362 -6.29 -2.79 -2.24
CA LEU A 362 -7.28 -1.72 -2.17
C LEU A 362 -7.07 -0.93 -0.89
N TYR A 363 -6.91 0.36 -1.00
CA TYR A 363 -6.84 1.22 0.18
C TYR A 363 -8.24 1.57 0.67
N GLN A 364 -8.46 1.57 1.99
CA GLN A 364 -9.74 1.94 2.61
C GLN A 364 -10.32 3.24 2.03
N GLY A 365 -11.59 3.18 1.63
CA GLY A 365 -12.31 4.27 0.97
C GLY A 365 -12.09 4.37 -0.54
N GLU A 366 -11.23 3.54 -1.13
CA GLU A 366 -11.11 3.41 -2.58
C GLU A 366 -12.40 2.85 -3.17
N GLU A 367 -12.96 1.84 -2.51
CA GLU A 367 -14.26 1.23 -2.86
C GLU A 367 -15.44 2.18 -2.68
N LEU A 368 -15.25 3.29 -1.95
CA LEU A 368 -16.26 4.35 -1.79
C LEU A 368 -16.04 5.54 -2.74
N GLY A 369 -14.96 5.52 -3.52
CA GLY A 369 -14.58 6.62 -4.38
C GLY A 369 -14.29 7.91 -3.61
N LEU A 370 -13.66 7.79 -2.44
CA LEU A 370 -13.33 8.97 -1.62
C LEU A 370 -12.20 9.78 -2.28
N PRO A 371 -12.36 11.11 -2.38
CA PRO A 371 -11.29 12.00 -2.81
C PRO A 371 -10.32 12.28 -1.66
N GLU A 372 -9.17 12.87 -1.98
CA GLU A 372 -8.27 13.48 -1.00
C GLU A 372 -8.96 14.64 -0.29
N VAL A 373 -8.64 14.83 0.99
CA VAL A 373 -9.09 15.97 1.78
C VAL A 373 -7.95 16.96 1.94
N GLU A 374 -8.18 18.21 1.63
CA GLU A 374 -7.23 19.26 1.99
C GLU A 374 -7.44 19.65 3.47
N ILE A 375 -6.53 19.16 4.32
CA ILE A 375 -6.57 19.45 5.76
C ILE A 375 -6.12 20.90 6.00
N PRO A 376 -6.83 21.68 6.84
CA PRO A 376 -6.35 22.99 7.27
C PRO A 376 -4.94 22.90 7.87
N ARG A 377 -4.05 23.83 7.49
CA ARG A 377 -2.62 23.77 7.85
C ARG A 377 -2.36 23.60 9.35
N GLU A 378 -3.16 24.24 10.16
CA GLU A 378 -3.10 24.19 11.62
C GLU A 378 -3.56 22.86 12.24
N LEU A 379 -4.21 22.00 11.45
CA LEU A 379 -4.71 20.69 11.87
C LEU A 379 -3.88 19.52 11.29
N VAL A 380 -2.91 19.80 10.42
CA VAL A 380 -2.03 18.78 9.86
C VAL A 380 -1.12 18.21 10.95
N GLN A 381 -1.09 16.89 11.08
CA GLN A 381 -0.29 16.15 12.08
C GLN A 381 0.93 15.45 11.45
N ASP A 382 0.94 15.27 10.14
CA ASP A 382 2.01 14.55 9.42
C ASP A 382 3.38 15.24 9.59
N PRO A 383 4.44 14.51 10.00
CA PRO A 383 5.79 15.06 10.16
C PRO A 383 6.37 15.66 8.87
N MET A 384 5.97 15.19 7.69
CA MET A 384 6.38 15.78 6.41
C MET A 384 5.99 17.26 6.31
N HIS A 385 4.81 17.63 6.81
CA HIS A 385 4.36 19.02 6.84
C HIS A 385 5.31 19.91 7.65
N ALA A 386 5.62 19.50 8.87
CA ALA A 386 6.53 20.24 9.75
C ALA A 386 7.94 20.32 9.15
N ARG A 387 8.47 19.22 8.61
CA ARG A 387 9.83 19.15 8.03
C ARG A 387 9.95 19.95 6.72
N SER A 388 8.88 20.13 5.98
CA SER A 388 8.85 21.00 4.79
C SER A 388 8.69 22.50 5.11
N GLY A 389 8.61 22.88 6.38
CA GLY A 389 8.30 24.25 6.80
C GLY A 389 6.86 24.66 6.46
N GLY A 390 5.92 23.72 6.45
CA GLY A 390 4.51 23.96 6.18
C GLY A 390 4.17 24.07 4.68
N LEU A 391 5.06 23.69 3.79
CA LEU A 391 4.84 23.76 2.34
C LEU A 391 4.14 22.52 1.79
N ASP A 392 4.49 21.34 2.28
CA ASP A 392 3.88 20.07 1.91
C ASP A 392 2.64 19.82 2.80
N PRO A 393 1.46 19.52 2.27
CA PRO A 393 0.30 19.14 3.06
C PRO A 393 0.44 17.80 3.80
N GLY A 394 1.48 17.03 3.53
CA GLY A 394 1.67 15.71 4.11
C GLY A 394 0.67 14.67 3.59
N ARG A 395 0.46 13.63 4.39
CA ARG A 395 -0.35 12.46 4.03
C ARG A 395 -1.72 12.43 4.71
N ASP A 396 -2.00 13.35 5.61
CA ASP A 396 -3.26 13.35 6.40
C ASP A 396 -4.51 13.38 5.53
N GLY A 397 -4.45 14.03 4.36
CA GLY A 397 -5.57 14.12 3.43
C GLY A 397 -6.11 12.78 2.93
N CYS A 398 -5.26 11.76 2.79
CA CYS A 398 -5.70 10.41 2.45
C CYS A 398 -6.05 9.56 3.70
N ARG A 399 -5.75 10.04 4.91
CA ARG A 399 -5.91 9.33 6.19
C ARG A 399 -7.17 9.72 6.96
N VAL A 400 -8.03 10.55 6.40
CA VAL A 400 -9.29 10.99 7.01
C VAL A 400 -10.20 9.78 7.30
N PRO A 401 -10.87 9.75 8.48
CA PRO A 401 -11.78 8.67 8.86
C PRO A 401 -12.90 8.38 7.86
N LEU A 402 -13.25 7.09 7.69
CA LEU A 402 -14.26 6.63 6.73
C LEU A 402 -15.68 7.03 7.15
N PRO A 403 -16.54 7.45 6.20
CA PRO A 403 -17.95 7.70 6.45
C PRO A 403 -18.74 6.37 6.37
N TRP A 404 -19.14 5.82 7.51
CA TRP A 404 -19.90 4.57 7.54
C TRP A 404 -21.42 4.79 7.37
N ASP A 405 -22.04 5.61 8.21
CA ASP A 405 -23.48 5.86 8.27
C ASP A 405 -23.87 7.27 7.85
N GLY A 406 -22.90 8.11 7.57
CA GLY A 406 -23.10 9.43 7.00
C GLY A 406 -22.98 10.61 7.95
N ALA A 407 -23.00 10.41 9.26
CA ALA A 407 -22.76 11.48 10.21
C ALA A 407 -21.31 11.41 10.71
N PRO A 408 -20.46 12.41 10.43
CA PRO A 408 -19.13 12.43 11.01
C PRO A 408 -19.26 12.63 12.53
N ALA A 409 -18.82 11.64 13.29
CA ALA A 409 -18.56 11.81 14.72
C ALA A 409 -17.36 12.76 14.92
N PRO A 410 -17.13 13.32 16.11
CA PRO A 410 -15.83 13.93 16.39
C PRO A 410 -14.73 12.96 16.00
N SER A 411 -13.71 13.44 15.27
CA SER A 411 -12.64 12.58 14.79
C SER A 411 -11.29 13.28 14.85
N TRP A 412 -10.21 12.51 14.89
CA TRP A 412 -8.84 13.02 15.00
C TRP A 412 -8.39 13.87 13.78
N LEU A 413 -9.03 13.71 12.64
CA LEU A 413 -8.93 14.58 11.47
C LEU A 413 -10.32 15.03 11.01
N PRO A 414 -10.46 16.24 10.44
CA PRO A 414 -11.74 16.74 9.99
C PRO A 414 -12.30 15.91 8.83
N VAL A 415 -13.52 15.41 8.98
CA VAL A 415 -14.27 14.70 7.93
C VAL A 415 -15.12 15.70 7.17
N PRO A 416 -15.01 15.78 5.82
CA PRO A 416 -15.83 16.68 5.03
C PRO A 416 -17.33 16.36 5.15
N PRO A 417 -18.21 17.37 5.34
CA PRO A 417 -19.65 17.13 5.48
C PRO A 417 -20.31 16.46 4.28
N ASP A 418 -19.79 16.68 3.07
CA ASP A 418 -20.27 16.07 1.83
C ASP A 418 -19.94 14.56 1.73
N TRP A 419 -19.01 14.05 2.54
CA TRP A 419 -18.73 12.62 2.64
C TRP A 419 -19.92 11.82 3.18
N ALA A 420 -20.88 12.44 3.87
CA ALA A 420 -22.15 11.81 4.21
C ALA A 420 -22.88 11.25 2.97
N GLY A 421 -22.74 11.91 1.82
CA GLY A 421 -23.24 11.41 0.54
C GLY A 421 -22.52 10.18 0.00
N ARG A 422 -21.31 9.92 0.47
CA ARG A 422 -20.43 8.80 0.06
C ARG A 422 -20.36 7.68 1.09
N ALA A 423 -21.19 7.75 2.14
CA ALA A 423 -21.20 6.77 3.22
C ALA A 423 -21.40 5.34 2.72
N ALA A 424 -20.70 4.39 3.34
CA ALA A 424 -20.71 2.98 2.94
C ALA A 424 -22.13 2.39 2.94
N GLU A 425 -22.93 2.68 3.98
CA GLU A 425 -24.31 2.19 4.08
C GLU A 425 -25.24 2.77 3.02
N ARG A 426 -24.99 3.99 2.57
CA ARG A 426 -25.73 4.61 1.49
C ARG A 426 -25.39 3.97 0.15
N GLN A 427 -24.09 3.80 -0.13
CA GLN A 427 -23.62 3.18 -1.37
C GLN A 427 -24.02 1.70 -1.49
N ALA A 428 -24.13 0.99 -0.37
CA ALA A 428 -24.60 -0.40 -0.36
C ALA A 428 -26.04 -0.58 -0.91
N ARG A 429 -26.83 0.49 -0.94
CA ARG A 429 -28.23 0.48 -1.47
C ARG A 429 -28.31 0.98 -2.91
N ASP A 430 -27.22 1.50 -3.46
CA ASP A 430 -27.16 2.06 -4.81
C ASP A 430 -26.39 1.09 -5.74
N PRO A 431 -27.07 0.46 -6.71
CA PRO A 431 -26.44 -0.49 -7.63
C PRO A 431 -25.38 0.16 -8.54
N ASP A 432 -25.46 1.47 -8.76
CA ASP A 432 -24.54 2.22 -9.61
C ASP A 432 -23.37 2.84 -8.83
N SER A 433 -23.32 2.64 -7.51
CA SER A 433 -22.27 3.18 -6.64
C SER A 433 -20.90 2.59 -6.96
N MET A 434 -19.84 3.25 -6.47
CA MET A 434 -18.48 2.73 -6.52
C MET A 434 -18.36 1.41 -5.75
N LEU A 435 -18.98 1.33 -4.57
CA LEU A 435 -19.00 0.11 -3.75
C LEU A 435 -19.62 -1.09 -4.49
N SER A 436 -20.75 -0.87 -5.17
CA SER A 436 -21.40 -1.91 -5.95
C SER A 436 -20.55 -2.37 -7.14
N LEU A 437 -19.81 -1.45 -7.78
CA LEU A 437 -18.83 -1.77 -8.80
C LEU A 437 -17.72 -2.66 -8.26
N TYR A 438 -17.09 -2.28 -7.13
CA TYR A 438 -16.00 -3.06 -6.52
C TYR A 438 -16.48 -4.45 -6.08
N ARG A 439 -17.64 -4.57 -5.42
CA ARG A 439 -18.22 -5.86 -5.02
C ARG A 439 -18.44 -6.78 -6.22
N THR A 440 -18.95 -6.23 -7.33
CA THR A 440 -19.19 -7.00 -8.53
C THR A 440 -17.89 -7.40 -9.22
N ALA A 441 -16.94 -6.46 -9.33
CA ALA A 441 -15.64 -6.72 -9.95
C ALA A 441 -14.84 -7.76 -9.18
N LEU A 442 -14.74 -7.64 -7.84
CA LEU A 442 -14.02 -8.61 -6.99
C LEU A 442 -14.62 -10.01 -7.08
N ARG A 443 -15.96 -10.12 -7.11
CA ARG A 443 -16.65 -11.39 -7.28
C ARG A 443 -16.35 -12.03 -8.63
N GLN A 444 -16.40 -11.24 -9.70
CA GLN A 444 -16.09 -11.72 -11.05
C GLN A 444 -14.61 -12.03 -11.25
N ARG A 445 -13.70 -11.27 -10.63
CA ARG A 445 -12.26 -11.51 -10.66
C ARG A 445 -11.88 -12.93 -10.21
N ARG A 446 -12.61 -13.52 -9.29
CA ARG A 446 -12.37 -14.90 -8.84
C ARG A 446 -12.48 -15.92 -9.98
N CYS A 447 -13.27 -15.62 -11.01
CA CYS A 447 -13.38 -16.45 -12.22
C CYS A 447 -12.15 -16.33 -13.16
N LEU A 448 -11.34 -15.26 -13.02
CA LEU A 448 -10.10 -15.11 -13.78
C LEU A 448 -8.97 -15.96 -13.21
N GLY A 449 -8.94 -16.15 -11.89
CA GLY A 449 -7.87 -16.89 -11.21
C GLY A 449 -6.47 -16.39 -11.58
N ASP A 450 -5.50 -17.29 -11.46
CA ASP A 450 -4.10 -17.06 -11.86
C ASP A 450 -3.83 -17.56 -13.30
N ALA A 451 -4.89 -17.90 -14.04
CA ALA A 451 -4.80 -18.64 -15.28
C ALA A 451 -4.34 -17.80 -16.47
N GLY A 452 -3.21 -18.18 -17.02
CA GLY A 452 -2.74 -17.83 -18.34
C GLY A 452 -2.06 -16.46 -18.48
N PRO A 453 -1.31 -16.28 -19.56
CA PRO A 453 -0.61 -15.03 -19.85
C PRO A 453 -1.61 -13.93 -20.20
N LEU A 454 -1.28 -12.70 -19.78
CA LEU A 454 -1.92 -11.50 -20.29
C LEU A 454 -1.50 -11.28 -21.74
N ARG A 455 -2.45 -11.07 -22.63
CA ARG A 455 -2.19 -10.81 -24.06
C ARG A 455 -2.76 -9.46 -24.47
N ARG A 456 -1.91 -8.50 -24.84
CA ARG A 456 -2.35 -7.24 -25.44
C ARG A 456 -3.01 -7.52 -26.78
N LEU A 457 -4.16 -6.91 -26.99
CA LEU A 457 -4.86 -6.91 -28.25
C LEU A 457 -4.62 -5.58 -28.98
N ARG A 458 -4.39 -5.65 -30.29
CA ARG A 458 -4.28 -4.43 -31.11
C ARG A 458 -5.65 -3.82 -31.33
N THR A 459 -5.70 -2.52 -31.24
CA THR A 459 -6.86 -1.69 -31.56
C THR A 459 -6.45 -0.67 -32.60
N ASP A 460 -7.37 -0.29 -33.50
CA ASP A 460 -7.13 0.75 -34.49
C ASP A 460 -7.29 2.16 -33.86
N GLU A 461 -7.82 2.23 -32.64
CA GLU A 461 -8.07 3.47 -31.90
C GLU A 461 -6.88 3.81 -30.99
N PRO A 462 -6.20 4.94 -31.19
CA PRO A 462 -4.95 5.27 -30.49
C PRO A 462 -5.11 5.54 -29.00
N GLY A 463 -6.30 5.80 -28.50
CA GLY A 463 -6.59 6.05 -27.07
C GLY A 463 -7.15 4.83 -26.34
N VAL A 464 -7.03 3.61 -26.90
CA VAL A 464 -7.66 2.43 -26.32
C VAL A 464 -6.61 1.40 -25.86
N LEU A 465 -6.75 0.96 -24.61
CA LEU A 465 -6.02 -0.19 -24.09
C LEU A 465 -6.94 -1.40 -24.07
N CYS A 466 -6.52 -2.47 -24.75
CA CYS A 466 -7.27 -3.70 -24.82
C CYS A 466 -6.35 -4.90 -24.56
N PHE A 467 -6.78 -5.81 -23.70
CA PHE A 467 -6.05 -7.06 -23.44
C PHE A 467 -7.01 -8.21 -23.12
N ALA A 468 -6.52 -9.42 -23.32
CA ALA A 468 -7.26 -10.64 -23.05
C ALA A 468 -6.56 -11.53 -22.03
N ARG A 469 -7.35 -12.26 -21.23
CA ARG A 469 -6.94 -13.37 -20.37
C ARG A 469 -7.78 -14.60 -20.66
N ALA A 470 -7.24 -15.79 -20.42
CA ALA A 470 -8.03 -17.01 -20.43
C ALA A 470 -8.97 -17.02 -19.21
N SER A 471 -10.21 -17.47 -19.39
CA SER A 471 -11.11 -17.73 -18.24
C SER A 471 -10.72 -19.07 -17.61
N ALA A 472 -10.63 -19.11 -16.29
CA ALA A 472 -10.20 -20.31 -15.56
C ALA A 472 -11.34 -21.32 -15.35
N ASP A 473 -12.63 -20.93 -15.41
CA ASP A 473 -13.62 -21.69 -14.63
C ASP A 473 -15.03 -21.84 -15.19
N ASP A 474 -15.33 -21.57 -16.45
CA ASP A 474 -16.72 -21.73 -16.90
C ASP A 474 -17.02 -22.97 -17.77
N GLY A 475 -16.10 -23.96 -17.75
CA GLY A 475 -16.31 -25.23 -18.45
C GLY A 475 -16.48 -25.11 -19.98
N ARG A 476 -16.39 -23.88 -20.49
CA ARG A 476 -16.45 -23.55 -21.91
C ARG A 476 -15.03 -23.41 -22.46
N ALA A 477 -14.46 -24.47 -22.91
CA ALA A 477 -13.16 -24.45 -23.56
C ALA A 477 -13.15 -23.43 -24.70
N GLY A 478 -12.36 -22.34 -24.55
CA GLY A 478 -12.14 -21.34 -25.58
C GLY A 478 -12.66 -19.93 -25.31
N ALA A 479 -13.39 -19.68 -24.22
CA ALA A 479 -13.84 -18.31 -23.89
C ALA A 479 -12.65 -17.45 -23.43
N ALA A 480 -12.54 -16.24 -23.99
CA ALA A 480 -11.58 -15.23 -23.58
C ALA A 480 -12.28 -14.11 -22.81
N TRP A 481 -11.63 -13.68 -21.72
CA TRP A 481 -12.02 -12.48 -21.01
C TRP A 481 -11.24 -11.30 -21.58
N ILE A 482 -11.95 -10.27 -22.03
CA ILE A 482 -11.37 -9.06 -22.59
C ILE A 482 -11.62 -7.90 -21.64
N THR A 483 -10.59 -7.12 -21.38
CA THR A 483 -10.68 -5.81 -20.75
C THR A 483 -10.38 -4.77 -21.81
N LEU A 484 -11.29 -3.81 -21.97
CA LEU A 484 -11.16 -2.68 -22.88
C LEU A 484 -11.36 -1.40 -22.09
N VAL A 485 -10.39 -0.47 -22.19
CA VAL A 485 -10.39 0.83 -21.52
C VAL A 485 -10.24 1.93 -22.56
N ASN A 486 -11.15 2.87 -22.55
CA ASN A 486 -11.13 4.04 -23.43
C ASN A 486 -10.52 5.25 -22.70
N PHE A 487 -9.33 5.62 -23.09
CA PHE A 487 -8.63 6.84 -22.63
C PHE A 487 -8.82 8.02 -23.61
N GLY A 488 -9.38 7.74 -24.80
CA GLY A 488 -9.58 8.73 -25.85
C GLY A 488 -10.77 9.65 -25.58
N PRO A 489 -10.90 10.71 -26.39
CA PRO A 489 -11.98 11.68 -26.23
C PRO A 489 -13.32 11.24 -26.88
N ASP A 490 -13.30 10.23 -27.74
CA ASP A 490 -14.44 9.79 -28.53
C ASP A 490 -14.99 8.45 -28.05
N ASP A 491 -16.26 8.17 -28.32
CA ASP A 491 -16.89 6.88 -28.05
C ASP A 491 -16.28 5.76 -28.90
N VAL A 492 -16.00 4.61 -28.30
CA VAL A 492 -15.39 3.44 -28.95
C VAL A 492 -16.39 2.29 -29.10
N ALA A 493 -16.43 1.68 -30.27
CA ALA A 493 -17.29 0.53 -30.53
C ALA A 493 -16.81 -0.70 -29.76
N LEU A 494 -17.74 -1.45 -29.16
CA LEU A 494 -17.43 -2.74 -28.56
C LEU A 494 -17.25 -3.82 -29.64
N PRO A 495 -16.42 -4.85 -29.42
CA PRO A 495 -16.30 -5.97 -30.33
C PRO A 495 -17.66 -6.60 -30.61
N PRO A 496 -17.98 -6.92 -31.88
CA PRO A 496 -19.24 -7.58 -32.22
C PRO A 496 -19.31 -8.95 -31.52
N ASP A 497 -20.51 -9.35 -31.14
CA ASP A 497 -20.80 -10.63 -30.45
C ASP A 497 -20.14 -10.82 -29.07
N ALA A 498 -19.54 -9.76 -28.47
CA ALA A 498 -19.05 -9.78 -27.12
C ALA A 498 -20.19 -9.64 -26.10
N GLU A 499 -20.21 -10.52 -25.11
CA GLU A 499 -21.11 -10.41 -23.96
C GLU A 499 -20.53 -9.40 -22.96
N LEU A 500 -21.29 -8.34 -22.63
CA LEU A 500 -20.90 -7.39 -21.59
C LEU A 500 -21.05 -8.04 -20.22
N LEU A 501 -19.93 -8.12 -19.48
CA LEU A 501 -19.90 -8.68 -18.12
C LEU A 501 -20.00 -7.58 -17.06
N LEU A 502 -19.26 -6.48 -17.25
CA LEU A 502 -19.23 -5.36 -16.33
C LEU A 502 -18.77 -4.09 -17.06
N ALA A 503 -19.32 -2.95 -16.66
CA ALA A 503 -18.89 -1.64 -17.14
C ALA A 503 -18.60 -0.70 -15.96
N SER A 504 -17.60 0.15 -16.09
CA SER A 504 -17.23 1.16 -15.07
C SER A 504 -18.23 2.32 -15.01
N GLY A 505 -19.04 2.49 -16.03
CA GLY A 505 -20.09 3.49 -16.16
C GLY A 505 -21.07 3.11 -17.27
N PRO A 506 -22.15 3.88 -17.49
CA PRO A 506 -23.13 3.59 -18.53
C PRO A 506 -22.49 3.68 -19.92
N LEU A 507 -22.87 2.78 -20.82
CA LEU A 507 -22.56 2.90 -22.22
C LEU A 507 -23.34 4.08 -22.84
N SER A 508 -22.84 4.61 -23.95
CA SER A 508 -23.55 5.66 -24.71
C SER A 508 -24.89 5.12 -25.25
N PRO A 509 -25.82 5.99 -25.64
CA PRO A 509 -27.10 5.55 -26.23
C PRO A 509 -26.97 4.65 -27.48
N ARG A 510 -25.79 4.65 -28.11
CA ARG A 510 -25.47 3.77 -29.25
C ARG A 510 -24.82 2.44 -28.82
N GLY A 511 -24.69 2.17 -27.50
CA GLY A 511 -24.02 0.99 -26.96
C GLY A 511 -22.49 1.03 -27.09
N MET A 512 -21.91 2.21 -27.29
CA MET A 512 -20.46 2.39 -27.39
C MET A 512 -19.86 2.73 -26.03
N LEU A 513 -18.55 2.52 -25.87
CA LEU A 513 -17.79 2.81 -24.67
C LEU A 513 -17.36 4.28 -24.63
N PRO A 514 -17.87 5.10 -23.70
CA PRO A 514 -17.53 6.51 -23.61
C PRO A 514 -16.09 6.77 -23.16
N PRO A 515 -15.60 8.03 -23.29
CA PRO A 515 -14.31 8.46 -22.71
C PRO A 515 -14.16 8.15 -21.23
N ASP A 516 -12.93 7.85 -20.81
CA ASP A 516 -12.56 7.55 -19.42
C ASP A 516 -13.37 6.42 -18.77
N THR A 517 -13.74 5.40 -19.56
CA THR A 517 -14.50 4.24 -19.09
C THR A 517 -13.85 2.92 -19.49
N ALA A 518 -14.21 1.88 -18.77
CA ALA A 518 -13.71 0.52 -18.98
C ALA A 518 -14.86 -0.50 -19.00
N VAL A 519 -14.67 -1.58 -19.75
CA VAL A 519 -15.58 -2.74 -19.73
C VAL A 519 -14.82 -4.05 -19.62
N TRP A 520 -15.48 -5.03 -19.03
CA TRP A 520 -15.14 -6.43 -19.10
C TRP A 520 -16.12 -7.14 -20.03
N LEU A 521 -15.57 -7.89 -20.95
CA LEU A 521 -16.32 -8.59 -22.00
C LEU A 521 -15.93 -10.07 -22.01
N ARG A 522 -16.86 -10.90 -22.41
CA ARG A 522 -16.63 -12.31 -22.76
C ARG A 522 -16.81 -12.52 -24.25
N VAL A 523 -15.86 -13.20 -24.88
CA VAL A 523 -15.94 -13.59 -26.30
C VAL A 523 -15.90 -15.10 -26.41
N LYS A 524 -16.77 -15.69 -27.26
CA LYS A 524 -16.98 -17.14 -27.36
C LYS A 524 -15.89 -17.88 -28.15
N ASP A 525 -15.11 -17.19 -28.96
CA ASP A 525 -14.07 -17.78 -29.78
C ASP A 525 -12.66 -17.45 -29.27
N ARG A 526 -11.72 -18.37 -29.45
CA ARG A 526 -10.29 -18.12 -29.16
C ARG A 526 -9.79 -17.01 -30.06
N LEU A 527 -9.44 -15.87 -29.47
CA LEU A 527 -8.74 -14.77 -30.13
C LEU A 527 -7.32 -15.16 -30.55
#